data_0f56b5f0fd061b6d8eac36d97612fd49
#
_entry.id   0f56b5f0fd061b6d8eac36d97612fd49
#
_cell.length_a   1.000
_cell.length_b   1.000
_cell.length_c   1.000
_cell.angle_alpha   90.00
_cell.angle_beta   90.00
_cell.angle_gamma   90.00
#
_symmetry.space_group_name_H-M   'P 1'
#
loop_
_entity.id
_entity.type
_entity.pdbx_description
1 polymer ?
#
loop_
_entity_poly.entity_id
_entity_poly.type
_entity_poly.pdbx_seq_one_letter_code
_entity_poly.pdbx_strand_id
1 'polypeptide(L)'
;PAIYVEKYLIRPRHIEMQILADATGHTLYLGERECSLQRRHQKVVEEAPSPFMTPELRRQMGEAAVALARGCGYQNAGTVEFLVDGDRNFYFLEVNARLQVEHPVTELTTGIDLVKNQIRIAAGERLSLRQEEIEPRGHAIECRIYAEDPAYNFAPFPGKITLYRPPGAPGIRNDSGVYEGFEVPIYYDPLISKLVAWGKDRPEAISRMRQALLDYLVAGIKTTVSFLVEVMADRRFLEGDMDTTFVDTFLQQRRSEPQHREVAVVAAALHAYLSAKDRQAAAPAAGIPAGSAWTAAARHDALRRR
;
A
#
# COMPACT_ATOMS: atom_id res chain seq x y z
N PRO A 1 2.89 -35.29 -22.69
CA PRO A 1 2.92 -34.30 -21.60
C PRO A 1 3.57 -34.97 -20.39
N ALA A 2 4.52 -34.28 -19.77
CA ALA A 2 5.12 -34.68 -18.50
C ALA A 2 4.27 -34.10 -17.35
N ILE A 3 4.11 -34.87 -16.27
CA ILE A 3 3.53 -34.38 -15.00
C ILE A 3 4.62 -34.47 -13.94
N TYR A 4 4.57 -33.57 -12.97
CA TYR A 4 5.42 -33.60 -11.78
C TYR A 4 4.54 -33.45 -10.54
N VAL A 5 5.04 -33.88 -9.40
CA VAL A 5 4.32 -33.82 -8.12
C VAL A 5 5.17 -33.05 -7.13
N GLU A 6 4.53 -32.10 -6.47
CA GLU A 6 5.15 -31.27 -5.43
C GLU A 6 4.41 -31.44 -4.11
N LYS A 7 5.08 -31.09 -2.99
CA LYS A 7 4.46 -31.04 -1.69
C LYS A 7 3.43 -29.90 -1.66
N TYR A 8 2.18 -30.20 -1.35
CA TYR A 8 1.15 -29.19 -1.14
C TYR A 8 1.20 -28.67 0.30
N LEU A 9 1.30 -27.35 0.47
CA LEU A 9 1.28 -26.69 1.76
C LEU A 9 -0.11 -26.13 2.03
N ILE A 10 -0.66 -26.41 3.22
CA ILE A 10 -1.97 -25.93 3.63
C ILE A 10 -1.82 -24.55 4.28
N ARG A 11 -2.52 -23.52 3.76
CA ARG A 11 -2.52 -22.16 4.28
C ARG A 11 -1.10 -21.60 4.53
N PRO A 12 -0.19 -21.71 3.56
CA PRO A 12 1.17 -21.20 3.76
C PRO A 12 1.19 -19.68 3.80
N ARG A 13 2.25 -19.12 4.39
CA ARG A 13 2.61 -17.72 4.22
C ARG A 13 3.59 -17.59 3.07
N HIS A 14 3.47 -16.50 2.33
CA HIS A 14 4.42 -16.11 1.30
C HIS A 14 5.37 -15.07 1.91
N ILE A 15 6.57 -15.50 2.21
CA ILE A 15 7.60 -14.66 2.81
C ILE A 15 8.81 -14.65 1.90
N GLU A 16 9.36 -13.48 1.67
CA GLU A 16 10.48 -13.29 0.75
C GLU A 16 11.64 -12.53 1.41
N MET A 17 12.86 -12.88 1.01
CA MET A 17 14.07 -12.25 1.52
C MET A 17 14.69 -11.34 0.46
N GLN A 18 14.81 -10.05 0.76
CA GLN A 18 15.52 -9.11 -0.10
C GLN A 18 17.01 -9.38 -0.02
N ILE A 19 17.65 -9.63 -1.15
CA ILE A 19 19.10 -9.75 -1.27
C ILE A 19 19.71 -8.59 -2.04
N LEU A 20 20.97 -8.30 -1.72
CA LEU A 20 21.80 -7.34 -2.42
C LEU A 20 23.24 -7.91 -2.50
N ALA A 21 23.80 -7.99 -3.68
CA ALA A 21 25.09 -8.59 -3.93
C ALA A 21 25.95 -7.76 -4.89
N ASP A 22 27.24 -7.57 -4.59
CA ASP A 22 28.17 -6.89 -5.49
C ASP A 22 28.99 -7.88 -6.34
N ALA A 23 29.76 -7.34 -7.27
CA ALA A 23 30.58 -8.12 -8.20
C ALA A 23 31.73 -8.91 -7.52
N THR A 24 32.04 -8.62 -6.26
CA THR A 24 33.07 -9.34 -5.50
C THR A 24 32.52 -10.56 -4.74
N GLY A 25 31.21 -10.79 -4.83
CA GLY A 25 30.52 -11.86 -4.09
C GLY A 25 30.11 -11.47 -2.66
N HIS A 26 30.32 -10.19 -2.27
CA HIS A 26 29.77 -9.68 -1.02
C HIS A 26 28.25 -9.61 -1.14
N THR A 27 27.55 -10.43 -0.37
CA THR A 27 26.10 -10.66 -0.47
C THR A 27 25.46 -10.50 0.90
N LEU A 28 24.41 -9.70 0.96
CA LEU A 28 23.65 -9.35 2.14
C LEU A 28 22.17 -9.71 1.96
N TYR A 29 21.48 -9.98 3.06
CA TYR A 29 20.01 -9.94 3.10
C TYR A 29 19.55 -8.72 3.90
N LEU A 30 18.49 -8.07 3.43
CA LEU A 30 17.98 -6.81 4.00
C LEU A 30 16.68 -6.99 4.80
N GLY A 31 16.45 -8.20 5.30
CA GLY A 31 15.20 -8.58 5.97
C GLY A 31 14.17 -9.17 5.02
N GLU A 32 13.08 -9.59 5.65
CA GLU A 32 11.95 -10.20 4.93
C GLU A 32 10.82 -9.20 4.66
N ARG A 33 9.98 -9.60 3.70
CA ARG A 33 8.64 -9.04 3.46
C ARG A 33 7.60 -10.14 3.59
N GLU A 34 6.49 -9.85 4.22
CA GLU A 34 5.27 -10.67 4.25
C GLU A 34 4.40 -10.30 3.06
N CYS A 35 4.16 -11.26 2.17
CA CYS A 35 3.44 -11.06 0.91
C CYS A 35 2.24 -12.01 0.77
N SER A 36 1.69 -12.50 1.88
CA SER A 36 0.62 -13.49 1.88
C SER A 36 -0.74 -12.95 1.42
N LEU A 37 -0.98 -11.63 1.54
CA LEU A 37 -2.22 -11.05 1.04
C LEU A 37 -2.20 -10.93 -0.48
N GLN A 38 -2.72 -11.96 -1.11
CA GLN A 38 -2.74 -12.12 -2.57
C GLN A 38 -4.15 -12.38 -3.05
N ARG A 39 -4.45 -11.94 -4.25
CA ARG A 39 -5.65 -12.30 -5.00
C ARG A 39 -5.24 -12.93 -6.34
N ARG A 40 -5.60 -14.18 -6.56
CA ARG A 40 -5.21 -14.91 -7.78
C ARG A 40 -3.69 -14.87 -8.02
N HIS A 41 -2.91 -15.10 -6.97
CA HIS A 41 -1.43 -15.01 -6.96
C HIS A 41 -0.84 -13.60 -7.21
N GLN A 42 -1.66 -12.57 -7.27
CA GLN A 42 -1.21 -11.19 -7.35
C GLN A 42 -1.17 -10.59 -5.93
N LYS A 43 -0.01 -10.12 -5.52
CA LYS A 43 0.18 -9.44 -4.23
C LYS A 43 -0.68 -8.16 -4.17
N VAL A 44 -1.29 -7.89 -3.03
CA VAL A 44 -2.23 -6.77 -2.82
C VAL A 44 -1.80 -5.89 -1.66
N VAL A 45 -1.32 -6.52 -0.58
CA VAL A 45 -0.74 -5.84 0.59
C VAL A 45 0.53 -6.57 0.98
N GLU A 46 1.58 -5.81 1.22
CA GLU A 46 2.87 -6.29 1.69
C GLU A 46 3.30 -5.54 2.94
N GLU A 47 4.02 -6.20 3.84
CA GLU A 47 4.55 -5.56 5.04
C GLU A 47 5.96 -6.05 5.41
N ALA A 48 6.70 -5.21 6.08
CA ALA A 48 8.01 -5.52 6.65
C ALA A 48 8.17 -4.84 8.02
N PRO A 49 8.70 -5.58 9.02
CA PRO A 49 8.94 -7.02 9.02
C PRO A 49 7.64 -7.83 9.09
N SER A 50 7.70 -9.13 8.80
CA SER A 50 6.54 -10.03 8.95
C SER A 50 6.19 -10.23 10.43
N PRO A 51 4.91 -10.09 10.82
CA PRO A 51 4.48 -10.35 12.20
C PRO A 51 4.59 -11.82 12.63
N PHE A 52 4.77 -12.73 11.68
CA PHE A 52 4.91 -14.16 11.92
C PHE A 52 6.35 -14.59 12.22
N MET A 53 7.33 -13.81 11.76
CA MET A 53 8.73 -14.17 11.82
C MET A 53 9.33 -14.02 13.21
N THR A 54 10.12 -15.03 13.60
CA THR A 54 11.02 -14.92 14.77
C THR A 54 12.42 -14.47 14.32
N PRO A 55 13.23 -13.90 15.22
CA PRO A 55 14.61 -13.56 14.89
C PRO A 55 15.42 -14.74 14.34
N GLU A 56 15.18 -15.93 14.87
CA GLU A 56 15.86 -17.16 14.44
C GLU A 56 15.44 -17.58 13.03
N LEU A 57 14.13 -17.59 12.74
CA LEU A 57 13.63 -17.95 11.40
C LEU A 57 14.14 -16.94 10.36
N ARG A 58 14.13 -15.64 10.70
CA ARG A 58 14.67 -14.57 9.83
C ARG A 58 16.13 -14.81 9.48
N ARG A 59 16.94 -15.17 10.48
CA ARG A 59 18.34 -15.47 10.28
C ARG A 59 18.53 -16.69 9.36
N GLN A 60 17.83 -17.79 9.64
CA GLN A 60 17.92 -19.02 8.83
C GLN A 60 17.52 -18.78 7.38
N MET A 61 16.40 -18.11 7.13
CA MET A 61 15.95 -17.78 5.79
C MET A 61 16.89 -16.79 5.08
N GLY A 62 17.41 -15.80 5.81
CA GLY A 62 18.39 -14.85 5.28
C GLY A 62 19.70 -15.54 4.88
N GLU A 63 20.23 -16.42 5.73
CA GLU A 63 21.44 -17.20 5.43
C GLU A 63 21.21 -18.15 4.23
N ALA A 64 20.04 -18.78 4.12
CA ALA A 64 19.68 -19.62 2.99
C ALA A 64 19.61 -18.80 1.68
N ALA A 65 19.00 -17.61 1.72
CA ALA A 65 18.95 -16.70 0.58
C ALA A 65 20.33 -16.22 0.13
N VAL A 66 21.21 -15.87 1.09
CA VAL A 66 22.61 -15.50 0.80
C VAL A 66 23.40 -16.66 0.22
N ALA A 67 23.25 -17.86 0.78
CA ALA A 67 23.94 -19.07 0.29
C ALA A 67 23.52 -19.38 -1.16
N LEU A 68 22.23 -19.27 -1.47
CA LEU A 68 21.71 -19.47 -2.82
C LEU A 68 22.29 -18.42 -3.79
N ALA A 69 22.25 -17.14 -3.42
CA ALA A 69 22.77 -16.06 -4.24
C ALA A 69 24.28 -16.22 -4.52
N ARG A 70 25.08 -16.55 -3.52
CA ARG A 70 26.50 -16.83 -3.68
C ARG A 70 26.77 -18.06 -4.54
N GLY A 71 25.98 -19.13 -4.35
CA GLY A 71 26.11 -20.37 -5.12
C GLY A 71 25.90 -20.20 -6.62
N CYS A 72 25.09 -19.23 -7.04
CA CYS A 72 24.86 -18.94 -8.46
C CYS A 72 25.62 -17.69 -8.96
N GLY A 73 26.47 -17.07 -8.15
CA GLY A 73 27.23 -15.87 -8.53
C GLY A 73 26.31 -14.66 -8.78
N TYR A 74 25.19 -14.56 -8.03
CA TYR A 74 24.21 -13.49 -8.21
C TYR A 74 24.83 -12.10 -7.95
N GLN A 75 24.43 -11.13 -8.76
CA GLN A 75 24.81 -9.73 -8.60
C GLN A 75 23.59 -8.82 -8.65
N ASN A 76 23.67 -7.70 -7.94
CA ASN A 76 22.65 -6.66 -7.83
C ASN A 76 21.52 -7.01 -6.84
N ALA A 77 20.40 -6.27 -6.91
CA ALA A 77 19.24 -6.51 -6.05
C ALA A 77 18.38 -7.65 -6.62
N GLY A 78 17.98 -8.56 -5.76
CA GLY A 78 17.08 -9.65 -6.08
C GLY A 78 16.31 -10.09 -4.85
N THR A 79 15.37 -10.99 -5.05
CA THR A 79 14.51 -11.50 -3.97
C THR A 79 14.42 -13.01 -4.06
N VAL A 80 14.59 -13.68 -2.92
CA VAL A 80 14.36 -15.11 -2.78
C VAL A 80 13.02 -15.32 -2.09
N GLU A 81 12.09 -15.96 -2.77
CA GLU A 81 10.74 -16.20 -2.28
C GLU A 81 10.62 -17.59 -1.65
N PHE A 82 9.88 -17.65 -0.55
CA PHE A 82 9.63 -18.85 0.21
C PHE A 82 8.15 -18.99 0.56
N LEU A 83 7.69 -20.24 0.70
CA LEU A 83 6.47 -20.55 1.42
C LEU A 83 6.82 -21.04 2.81
N VAL A 84 6.11 -20.54 3.82
CA VAL A 84 6.32 -20.90 5.22
C VAL A 84 5.04 -21.51 5.77
N ASP A 85 5.13 -22.71 6.35
CA ASP A 85 3.98 -23.40 6.95
C ASP A 85 3.70 -22.93 8.39
N GLY A 86 2.62 -23.42 8.98
CA GLY A 86 2.22 -23.09 10.35
C GLY A 86 3.23 -23.49 11.43
N ASP A 87 4.07 -24.49 11.16
CA ASP A 87 5.13 -24.96 12.05
C ASP A 87 6.45 -24.20 11.85
N ARG A 88 6.45 -23.16 11.01
CA ARG A 88 7.61 -22.32 10.64
C ARG A 88 8.70 -23.07 9.83
N ASN A 89 8.36 -24.16 9.15
CA ASN A 89 9.23 -24.70 8.13
C ASN A 89 9.11 -23.86 6.87
N PHE A 90 10.24 -23.51 6.27
CA PHE A 90 10.26 -22.74 5.03
C PHE A 90 10.71 -23.60 3.84
N TYR A 91 10.13 -23.32 2.70
CA TYR A 91 10.35 -24.03 1.44
C TYR A 91 10.64 -23.00 0.36
N PHE A 92 11.73 -23.23 -0.36
CA PHE A 92 12.12 -22.39 -1.49
C PHE A 92 11.03 -22.43 -2.57
N LEU A 93 10.67 -21.26 -3.11
CA LEU A 93 9.71 -21.12 -4.19
C LEU A 93 10.43 -20.71 -5.49
N GLU A 94 10.98 -19.49 -5.52
CA GLU A 94 11.68 -18.96 -6.70
C GLU A 94 12.64 -17.83 -6.35
N VAL A 95 13.42 -17.38 -7.35
CA VAL A 95 14.24 -16.16 -7.27
C VAL A 95 13.73 -15.14 -8.29
N ASN A 96 13.43 -13.96 -7.84
CA ASN A 96 13.16 -12.82 -8.70
C ASN A 96 14.44 -12.02 -8.91
N ALA A 97 15.06 -12.18 -10.09
CA ALA A 97 16.33 -11.53 -10.45
C ALA A 97 16.12 -10.08 -10.91
N ARG A 98 15.39 -9.30 -10.15
CA ARG A 98 15.01 -7.91 -10.41
C ARG A 98 14.58 -7.21 -9.12
N LEU A 99 14.46 -5.89 -9.18
CA LEU A 99 13.76 -5.14 -8.16
C LEU A 99 12.26 -5.50 -8.21
N GLN A 100 11.64 -5.67 -7.04
CA GLN A 100 10.21 -5.95 -6.93
C GLN A 100 9.40 -4.68 -6.63
N VAL A 101 8.09 -4.74 -6.87
CA VAL A 101 7.15 -3.61 -6.62
C VAL A 101 7.22 -3.20 -5.16
N GLU A 102 7.23 -4.16 -4.25
CA GLU A 102 7.19 -4.05 -2.80
C GLU A 102 8.52 -3.68 -2.10
N HIS A 103 9.55 -3.32 -2.88
CA HIS A 103 10.83 -2.88 -2.31
C HIS A 103 10.73 -1.70 -1.32
N PRO A 104 9.75 -0.78 -1.43
CA PRO A 104 9.67 0.36 -0.53
C PRO A 104 9.48 -0.01 0.94
N VAL A 105 8.83 -1.13 1.28
CA VAL A 105 8.69 -1.52 2.70
C VAL A 105 10.04 -1.90 3.31
N THR A 106 10.94 -2.50 2.51
CA THR A 106 12.33 -2.75 2.94
C THR A 106 13.12 -1.45 3.06
N GLU A 107 13.00 -0.53 2.08
CA GLU A 107 13.69 0.76 2.12
C GLU A 107 13.29 1.59 3.35
N LEU A 108 11.99 1.65 3.67
CA LEU A 108 11.50 2.43 4.80
C LEU A 108 11.87 1.84 6.15
N THR A 109 12.03 0.52 6.25
CA THR A 109 12.42 -0.13 7.50
C THR A 109 13.92 -0.18 7.71
N THR A 110 14.73 -0.27 6.64
CA THR A 110 16.18 -0.36 6.73
C THR A 110 16.91 0.95 6.52
N GLY A 111 16.27 1.93 5.88
CA GLY A 111 16.91 3.18 5.44
C GLY A 111 17.86 3.00 4.25
N ILE A 112 17.85 1.83 3.60
CA ILE A 112 18.72 1.51 2.47
C ILE A 112 17.96 1.74 1.17
N ASP A 113 18.43 2.67 0.34
CA ASP A 113 17.90 2.95 -1.01
C ASP A 113 18.38 1.85 -1.98
N LEU A 114 17.48 0.93 -2.32
CA LEU A 114 17.77 -0.21 -3.18
C LEU A 114 18.10 0.20 -4.60
N VAL A 115 17.38 1.15 -5.16
CA VAL A 115 17.58 1.62 -6.53
C VAL A 115 18.94 2.29 -6.68
N LYS A 116 19.31 3.13 -5.72
CA LYS A 116 20.63 3.76 -5.68
C LYS A 116 21.76 2.73 -5.59
N ASN A 117 21.59 1.71 -4.75
CA ASN A 117 22.56 0.62 -4.63
C ASN A 117 22.63 -0.23 -5.91
N GLN A 118 21.50 -0.48 -6.60
CA GLN A 118 21.52 -1.14 -7.90
C GLN A 118 22.40 -0.40 -8.92
N ILE A 119 22.24 0.93 -9.00
CA ILE A 119 23.02 1.78 -9.92
C ILE A 119 24.50 1.74 -9.54
N ARG A 120 24.84 1.84 -8.25
CA ARG A 120 26.23 1.80 -7.77
C ARG A 120 26.90 0.46 -8.06
N ILE A 121 26.21 -0.65 -7.77
CA ILE A 121 26.74 -1.99 -8.07
C ILE A 121 26.94 -2.17 -9.58
N ALA A 122 25.98 -1.72 -10.40
CA ALA A 122 26.12 -1.76 -11.86
C ALA A 122 27.29 -0.90 -12.39
N ALA A 123 27.62 0.19 -11.67
CA ALA A 123 28.81 1.01 -11.94
C ALA A 123 30.12 0.36 -11.44
N GLY A 124 30.07 -0.82 -10.83
CA GLY A 124 31.26 -1.53 -10.31
C GLY A 124 31.65 -1.16 -8.88
N GLU A 125 30.84 -0.39 -8.17
CA GLU A 125 31.09 -0.08 -6.76
C GLU A 125 30.86 -1.31 -5.88
N ARG A 126 31.65 -1.42 -4.81
CA ARG A 126 31.47 -2.45 -3.78
C ARG A 126 30.41 -2.01 -2.78
N LEU A 127 29.69 -2.97 -2.22
CA LEU A 127 28.82 -2.73 -1.08
C LEU A 127 29.65 -2.34 0.15
N SER A 128 29.38 -1.17 0.71
CA SER A 128 30.03 -0.69 1.93
C SER A 128 29.32 -1.17 3.21
N LEU A 129 28.13 -1.75 3.07
CA LEU A 129 27.31 -2.23 4.18
C LEU A 129 27.81 -3.58 4.69
N ARG A 130 27.66 -3.82 5.99
CA ARG A 130 27.88 -5.12 6.64
C ARG A 130 26.53 -5.66 7.13
N GLN A 131 26.42 -6.99 7.22
CA GLN A 131 25.16 -7.64 7.64
C GLN A 131 24.70 -7.18 9.02
N GLU A 132 25.62 -6.95 9.93
CA GLU A 132 25.37 -6.55 11.32
C GLU A 132 24.86 -5.11 11.43
N GLU A 133 25.01 -4.31 10.38
CA GLU A 133 24.53 -2.92 10.32
C GLU A 133 23.09 -2.81 9.83
N ILE A 134 22.54 -3.94 9.35
CA ILE A 134 21.21 -3.98 8.78
C ILE A 134 20.20 -4.33 9.89
N GLU A 135 19.66 -3.29 10.50
CA GLU A 135 18.64 -3.41 11.56
C GLU A 135 17.34 -2.78 11.09
N PRO A 136 16.30 -3.57 10.85
CA PRO A 136 14.97 -3.03 10.54
C PRO A 136 14.43 -2.17 11.69
N ARG A 137 13.96 -0.96 11.39
CA ARG A 137 13.40 0.00 12.35
C ARG A 137 11.96 0.30 12.03
N GLY A 138 11.09 0.15 13.03
CA GLY A 138 9.66 0.36 12.85
C GLY A 138 9.01 -0.74 12.01
N HIS A 139 7.94 -0.37 11.34
CA HIS A 139 7.13 -1.27 10.50
C HIS A 139 6.61 -0.50 9.29
N ALA A 140 6.64 -1.10 8.12
CA ALA A 140 6.10 -0.51 6.89
C ALA A 140 5.08 -1.45 6.26
N ILE A 141 4.00 -0.87 5.74
CA ILE A 141 2.94 -1.58 5.02
C ILE A 141 2.79 -0.90 3.66
N GLU A 142 2.77 -1.68 2.60
CA GLU A 142 2.44 -1.24 1.24
C GLU A 142 1.05 -1.75 0.86
N CYS A 143 0.26 -0.89 0.22
CA CYS A 143 -1.00 -1.23 -0.43
C CYS A 143 -0.90 -0.91 -1.91
N ARG A 144 -1.17 -1.89 -2.77
CA ARG A 144 -1.22 -1.69 -4.22
C ARG A 144 -2.58 -1.14 -4.63
N ILE A 145 -2.58 0.05 -5.21
CA ILE A 145 -3.79 0.71 -5.68
C ILE A 145 -3.99 0.35 -7.15
N TYR A 146 -5.00 -0.45 -7.43
CA TYR A 146 -5.35 -0.87 -8.79
C TYR A 146 -6.59 -0.13 -9.31
N ALA A 147 -6.61 0.13 -10.62
CA ALA A 147 -7.80 0.60 -11.34
C ALA A 147 -8.74 -0.60 -11.59
N GLU A 148 -9.39 -1.07 -10.54
CA GLU A 148 -10.29 -2.23 -10.53
C GLU A 148 -11.54 -1.92 -9.72
N ASP A 149 -12.66 -2.58 -10.03
CA ASP A 149 -13.90 -2.47 -9.27
C ASP A 149 -14.09 -3.67 -8.32
N PRO A 150 -13.89 -3.51 -7.00
CA PRO A 150 -14.08 -4.58 -6.02
C PRO A 150 -15.52 -5.13 -5.98
N ALA A 151 -16.52 -4.33 -6.35
CA ALA A 151 -17.93 -4.75 -6.38
C ALA A 151 -18.22 -5.71 -7.54
N TYR A 152 -17.44 -5.63 -8.62
CA TYR A 152 -17.55 -6.49 -9.81
C TYR A 152 -16.38 -7.46 -9.92
N ASN A 153 -16.05 -8.13 -8.80
CA ASN A 153 -15.01 -9.15 -8.76
C ASN A 153 -13.64 -8.65 -9.25
N PHE A 154 -13.33 -7.40 -8.95
CA PHE A 154 -12.08 -6.72 -9.35
C PHE A 154 -11.88 -6.71 -10.87
N ALA A 155 -12.96 -6.48 -11.61
CA ALA A 155 -12.84 -6.23 -13.03
C ALA A 155 -11.98 -4.98 -13.28
N PRO A 156 -11.02 -5.01 -14.22
CA PRO A 156 -10.27 -3.81 -14.60
C PRO A 156 -11.21 -2.66 -14.97
N PHE A 157 -10.90 -1.46 -14.51
CA PHE A 157 -11.69 -0.27 -14.75
C PHE A 157 -10.87 0.80 -15.47
N PRO A 158 -10.59 0.62 -16.78
CA PRO A 158 -9.86 1.62 -17.56
C PRO A 158 -10.66 2.91 -17.68
N GLY A 159 -10.00 4.01 -17.94
CA GLY A 159 -10.66 5.30 -18.13
C GLY A 159 -9.80 6.49 -17.70
N LYS A 160 -10.36 7.68 -17.86
CA LYS A 160 -9.66 8.93 -17.54
C LYS A 160 -9.83 9.28 -16.07
N ILE A 161 -8.71 9.54 -15.41
CA ILE A 161 -8.67 10.06 -14.05
C ILE A 161 -9.05 11.55 -14.09
N THR A 162 -10.18 11.91 -13.49
CA THR A 162 -10.70 13.30 -13.47
C THR A 162 -10.32 14.08 -12.22
N LEU A 163 -9.93 13.36 -11.16
CA LEU A 163 -9.39 13.92 -9.93
C LEU A 163 -8.34 12.95 -9.36
N TYR A 164 -7.18 13.48 -9.00
CA TYR A 164 -6.12 12.71 -8.36
C TYR A 164 -5.51 13.50 -7.20
N ARG A 165 -5.81 13.07 -5.98
CA ARG A 165 -5.25 13.63 -4.74
C ARG A 165 -4.71 12.51 -3.87
N PRO A 166 -3.41 12.16 -4.03
CA PRO A 166 -2.77 11.19 -3.15
C PRO A 166 -2.61 11.78 -1.74
N PRO A 167 -2.63 10.93 -0.71
CA PRO A 167 -2.40 11.38 0.67
C PRO A 167 -0.95 11.82 0.85
N GLY A 168 -0.74 12.81 1.73
CA GLY A 168 0.58 13.29 2.12
C GLY A 168 0.61 13.54 3.62
N ALA A 169 1.42 12.77 4.35
CA ALA A 169 1.61 12.91 5.79
C ALA A 169 2.97 12.32 6.20
N PRO A 170 3.49 12.65 7.42
CA PRO A 170 4.70 12.03 7.93
C PRO A 170 4.59 10.50 7.96
N GLY A 171 5.57 9.81 7.36
CA GLY A 171 5.59 8.36 7.26
C GLY A 171 4.73 7.78 6.14
N ILE A 172 4.18 8.61 5.26
CA ILE A 172 3.47 8.17 4.05
C ILE A 172 4.33 8.44 2.82
N ARG A 173 4.47 7.41 1.98
CA ARG A 173 5.09 7.46 0.65
C ARG A 173 4.07 6.98 -0.38
N ASN A 174 3.94 7.70 -1.49
CA ASN A 174 3.10 7.29 -2.61
C ASN A 174 3.93 7.29 -3.89
N ASP A 175 4.23 6.10 -4.40
CA ASP A 175 4.91 5.92 -5.68
C ASP A 175 3.86 5.74 -6.77
N SER A 176 3.59 6.78 -7.55
CA SER A 176 2.51 6.82 -8.53
C SER A 176 3.05 6.86 -9.96
N GLY A 177 2.39 6.09 -10.84
CA GLY A 177 2.60 6.15 -12.28
C GLY A 177 1.54 7.00 -13.02
N VAL A 178 0.62 7.64 -12.28
CA VAL A 178 -0.51 8.38 -12.85
C VAL A 178 -0.63 9.79 -12.26
N TYR A 179 -1.41 10.63 -12.94
CA TYR A 179 -1.70 12.01 -12.55
C TYR A 179 -3.13 12.39 -12.98
N GLU A 180 -3.62 13.53 -12.56
CA GLU A 180 -4.93 14.03 -12.97
C GLU A 180 -4.95 14.27 -14.49
N GLY A 181 -5.93 13.70 -15.16
CA GLY A 181 -6.04 13.70 -16.63
C GLY A 181 -5.43 12.47 -17.31
N PHE A 182 -4.68 11.61 -16.59
CA PHE A 182 -4.13 10.37 -17.13
C PHE A 182 -5.24 9.41 -17.56
N GLU A 183 -5.06 8.73 -18.70
CA GLU A 183 -5.94 7.69 -19.18
C GLU A 183 -5.36 6.31 -18.89
N VAL A 184 -6.00 5.57 -17.99
CA VAL A 184 -5.59 4.21 -17.63
C VAL A 184 -5.90 3.27 -18.79
N PRO A 185 -4.88 2.65 -19.42
CA PRO A 185 -5.07 1.81 -20.58
C PRO A 185 -5.55 0.41 -20.19
N ILE A 186 -6.10 -0.32 -21.19
CA ILE A 186 -6.52 -1.72 -21.06
C ILE A 186 -5.39 -2.72 -21.34
N TYR A 187 -4.24 -2.25 -21.82
CA TYR A 187 -3.18 -3.10 -22.38
C TYR A 187 -2.09 -3.48 -21.37
N TYR A 188 -2.08 -2.86 -20.21
CA TYR A 188 -1.08 -3.03 -19.16
C TYR A 188 -1.72 -3.38 -17.83
N ASP A 189 -0.89 -3.68 -16.83
CA ASP A 189 -1.29 -3.88 -15.45
C ASP A 189 -2.09 -2.66 -14.95
N PRO A 190 -3.25 -2.86 -14.31
CA PRO A 190 -4.07 -1.78 -13.78
C PRO A 190 -3.51 -1.11 -12.52
N LEU A 191 -2.27 -1.43 -12.09
CA LEU A 191 -1.60 -0.79 -10.96
C LEU A 191 -1.36 0.70 -11.28
N ILE A 192 -1.98 1.58 -10.51
CA ILE A 192 -1.84 3.03 -10.69
C ILE A 192 -0.87 3.66 -9.69
N SER A 193 -0.79 3.09 -8.50
CA SER A 193 0.20 3.51 -7.50
C SER A 193 0.39 2.44 -6.43
N LYS A 194 1.49 2.57 -5.69
CA LYS A 194 1.73 1.87 -4.43
C LYS A 194 1.81 2.89 -3.31
N LEU A 195 0.93 2.72 -2.34
CA LEU A 195 0.86 3.54 -1.14
C LEU A 195 1.56 2.82 -0.01
N VAL A 196 2.51 3.47 0.64
CA VAL A 196 3.31 2.88 1.71
C VAL A 196 3.19 3.73 2.97
N ALA A 197 2.92 3.09 4.10
CA ALA A 197 2.88 3.74 5.40
C ALA A 197 3.94 3.12 6.32
N TRP A 198 4.76 3.97 6.93
CA TRP A 198 5.72 3.58 7.96
C TRP A 198 5.27 4.08 9.33
N GLY A 199 5.45 3.26 10.37
CA GLY A 199 5.23 3.59 11.76
C GLY A 199 6.35 3.05 12.66
N LYS A 200 6.42 3.52 13.90
CA LYS A 200 7.39 3.00 14.88
C LYS A 200 7.16 1.53 15.23
N ASP A 201 5.91 1.08 15.03
CA ASP A 201 5.45 -0.29 15.22
C ASP A 201 4.30 -0.61 14.24
N ARG A 202 3.90 -1.88 14.17
CA ARG A 202 2.84 -2.34 13.27
C ARG A 202 1.48 -1.65 13.50
N PRO A 203 0.99 -1.48 14.74
CA PRO A 203 -0.26 -0.76 14.98
C PRO A 203 -0.25 0.68 14.45
N GLU A 204 0.86 1.41 14.60
CA GLU A 204 0.98 2.76 14.07
C GLU A 204 1.02 2.76 12.54
N ALA A 205 1.76 1.82 11.91
CA ALA A 205 1.78 1.68 10.45
C ALA A 205 0.38 1.40 9.89
N ILE A 206 -0.39 0.49 10.52
CA ILE A 206 -1.78 0.19 10.16
C ILE A 206 -2.67 1.44 10.30
N SER A 207 -2.55 2.16 11.41
CA SER A 207 -3.35 3.37 11.65
C SER A 207 -3.07 4.44 10.60
N ARG A 208 -1.79 4.67 10.26
CA ARG A 208 -1.37 5.60 9.21
C ARG A 208 -1.84 5.17 7.83
N MET A 209 -1.69 3.88 7.49
CA MET A 209 -2.17 3.33 6.22
C MET A 209 -3.68 3.51 6.06
N ARG A 210 -4.44 3.19 7.12
CA ARG A 210 -5.90 3.36 7.11
C ARG A 210 -6.30 4.81 6.88
N GLN A 211 -5.67 5.75 7.58
CA GLN A 211 -5.93 7.18 7.38
C GLN A 211 -5.54 7.63 5.97
N ALA A 212 -4.38 7.22 5.49
CA ALA A 212 -3.92 7.55 4.15
C ALA A 212 -4.87 7.03 3.05
N LEU A 213 -5.40 5.80 3.21
CA LEU A 213 -6.40 5.25 2.28
C LEU A 213 -7.72 6.03 2.31
N LEU A 214 -8.16 6.51 3.48
CA LEU A 214 -9.36 7.35 3.60
C LEU A 214 -9.19 8.73 2.96
N ASP A 215 -7.97 9.27 2.98
CA ASP A 215 -7.62 10.55 2.37
C ASP A 215 -7.28 10.43 0.87
N TYR A 216 -7.19 9.20 0.34
CA TYR A 216 -6.81 8.94 -1.06
C TYR A 216 -7.99 9.17 -2.00
N LEU A 217 -7.98 10.26 -2.75
CA LEU A 217 -9.08 10.63 -3.64
C LEU A 217 -8.71 10.40 -5.12
N VAL A 218 -9.43 9.48 -5.75
CA VAL A 218 -9.36 9.22 -7.20
C VAL A 218 -10.79 9.24 -7.75
N ALA A 219 -11.04 10.04 -8.78
CA ALA A 219 -12.33 10.06 -9.48
C ALA A 219 -12.15 9.84 -10.99
N GLY A 220 -13.23 9.44 -11.64
CA GLY A 220 -13.25 9.07 -13.07
C GLY A 220 -13.08 7.57 -13.31
N ILE A 221 -12.43 6.86 -12.39
CA ILE A 221 -12.27 5.41 -12.42
C ILE A 221 -12.65 4.79 -11.07
N LYS A 222 -12.84 3.47 -11.05
CA LYS A 222 -12.94 2.69 -9.82
C LYS A 222 -11.55 2.22 -9.40
N THR A 223 -11.34 2.09 -8.08
CA THR A 223 -10.07 1.63 -7.52
C THR A 223 -10.28 0.65 -6.36
N THR A 224 -9.22 -0.07 -6.01
CA THR A 224 -9.21 -0.99 -4.87
C THR A 224 -9.16 -0.30 -3.50
N VAL A 225 -9.12 1.04 -3.42
CA VAL A 225 -8.98 1.79 -2.16
C VAL A 225 -10.02 1.38 -1.11
N SER A 226 -11.30 1.29 -1.49
CA SER A 226 -12.36 0.91 -0.54
C SER A 226 -12.17 -0.50 0.05
N PHE A 227 -11.76 -1.45 -0.78
CA PHE A 227 -11.43 -2.80 -0.36
C PHE A 227 -10.23 -2.80 0.62
N LEU A 228 -9.19 -2.02 0.34
CA LEU A 228 -8.01 -1.92 1.19
C LEU A 228 -8.33 -1.29 2.56
N VAL A 229 -9.23 -0.30 2.62
CA VAL A 229 -9.72 0.26 3.91
C VAL A 229 -10.38 -0.82 4.76
N GLU A 230 -11.19 -1.70 4.15
CA GLU A 230 -11.83 -2.82 4.85
C GLU A 230 -10.80 -3.86 5.32
N VAL A 231 -9.81 -4.20 4.49
CA VAL A 231 -8.72 -5.12 4.86
C VAL A 231 -7.93 -4.57 6.06
N MET A 232 -7.60 -3.28 6.06
CA MET A 232 -6.88 -2.63 7.17
C MET A 232 -7.69 -2.61 8.48
N ALA A 233 -8.98 -2.87 8.44
CA ALA A 233 -9.86 -2.97 9.60
C ALA A 233 -10.22 -4.43 9.97
N ASP A 234 -9.86 -5.40 9.15
CA ASP A 234 -10.15 -6.81 9.41
C ASP A 234 -9.37 -7.32 10.64
N ARG A 235 -10.07 -8.05 11.52
CA ARG A 235 -9.49 -8.56 12.76
C ARG A 235 -8.29 -9.47 12.53
N ARG A 236 -8.34 -10.34 11.55
CA ARG A 236 -7.23 -11.27 11.23
C ARG A 236 -6.01 -10.51 10.76
N PHE A 237 -6.21 -9.45 9.94
CA PHE A 237 -5.11 -8.58 9.54
C PHE A 237 -4.50 -7.87 10.76
N LEU A 238 -5.33 -7.30 11.63
CA LEU A 238 -4.87 -6.62 12.85
C LEU A 238 -4.07 -7.56 13.77
N GLU A 239 -4.50 -8.80 13.92
CA GLU A 239 -3.85 -9.83 14.73
C GLU A 239 -2.63 -10.48 14.03
N GLY A 240 -2.39 -10.18 12.75
CA GLY A 240 -1.30 -10.80 11.97
C GLY A 240 -1.59 -12.24 11.55
N ASP A 241 -2.84 -12.70 11.63
CA ASP A 241 -3.27 -14.03 11.17
C ASP A 241 -3.57 -13.99 9.67
N MET A 242 -2.50 -14.07 8.89
CA MET A 242 -2.55 -13.97 7.43
C MET A 242 -1.93 -15.21 6.78
N ASP A 243 -2.49 -15.65 5.69
CA ASP A 243 -1.96 -16.68 4.81
C ASP A 243 -2.40 -16.42 3.36
N THR A 244 -1.94 -17.22 2.41
CA THR A 244 -2.24 -17.02 0.98
C THR A 244 -3.73 -17.17 0.62
N THR A 245 -4.58 -17.66 1.54
CA THR A 245 -6.04 -17.79 1.35
C THR A 245 -6.83 -16.63 1.98
N PHE A 246 -6.14 -15.68 2.62
CA PHE A 246 -6.76 -14.60 3.37
C PHE A 246 -7.79 -13.81 2.54
N VAL A 247 -7.39 -13.34 1.36
CA VAL A 247 -8.25 -12.49 0.52
C VAL A 247 -9.48 -13.25 0.05
N ASP A 248 -9.34 -14.50 -0.37
CA ASP A 248 -10.48 -15.31 -0.82
C ASP A 248 -11.49 -15.53 0.31
N THR A 249 -11.00 -15.86 1.51
CA THR A 249 -11.84 -16.03 2.70
C THR A 249 -12.53 -14.72 3.09
N PHE A 250 -11.81 -13.61 3.07
CA PHE A 250 -12.33 -12.26 3.33
C PHE A 250 -13.47 -11.91 2.37
N LEU A 251 -13.28 -12.13 1.07
CA LEU A 251 -14.30 -11.85 0.07
C LEU A 251 -15.53 -12.76 0.18
N GLN A 252 -15.37 -14.02 0.60
CA GLN A 252 -16.49 -14.91 0.88
C GLN A 252 -17.31 -14.41 2.06
N GLN A 253 -16.69 -14.01 3.16
CA GLN A 253 -17.37 -13.44 4.32
C GLN A 253 -18.11 -12.16 3.98
N ARG A 254 -17.49 -11.24 3.23
CA ARG A 254 -18.11 -10.00 2.76
C ARG A 254 -19.38 -10.24 1.93
N ARG A 255 -19.42 -11.28 1.10
CA ARG A 255 -20.59 -11.65 0.30
C ARG A 255 -21.75 -12.19 1.14
N SER A 256 -21.45 -12.76 2.30
CA SER A 256 -22.46 -13.33 3.21
C SER A 256 -23.07 -12.29 4.17
N GLU A 257 -22.45 -11.10 4.30
CA GLU A 257 -23.01 -10.02 5.11
C GLU A 257 -24.15 -9.30 4.39
N PRO A 258 -25.27 -8.99 5.10
CA PRO A 258 -26.37 -8.23 4.50
C PRO A 258 -25.87 -6.85 4.05
N GLN A 259 -26.04 -6.54 2.80
CA GLN A 259 -25.73 -5.21 2.30
C GLN A 259 -26.75 -4.21 2.84
N HIS A 260 -26.35 -3.33 3.76
CA HIS A 260 -27.17 -2.23 4.29
C HIS A 260 -27.37 -1.08 3.27
N ARG A 261 -27.60 -1.42 2.00
CA ARG A 261 -27.78 -0.44 0.93
C ARG A 261 -28.91 0.54 1.23
N GLU A 262 -30.03 0.04 1.76
CA GLU A 262 -31.17 0.88 2.12
C GLU A 262 -30.85 1.85 3.25
N VAL A 263 -30.09 1.40 4.27
CA VAL A 263 -29.62 2.25 5.37
C VAL A 263 -28.69 3.34 4.84
N ALA A 264 -27.78 2.99 3.93
CA ALA A 264 -26.86 3.95 3.32
C ALA A 264 -27.62 5.01 2.47
N VAL A 265 -28.64 4.60 1.73
CA VAL A 265 -29.48 5.53 0.95
C VAL A 265 -30.26 6.46 1.89
N VAL A 266 -30.86 5.95 2.96
CA VAL A 266 -31.56 6.76 3.96
C VAL A 266 -30.61 7.72 4.67
N ALA A 267 -29.42 7.27 5.06
CA ALA A 267 -28.40 8.11 5.69
C ALA A 267 -27.93 9.24 4.75
N ALA A 268 -27.68 8.92 3.48
CA ALA A 268 -27.29 9.92 2.46
C ALA A 268 -28.40 10.94 2.21
N ALA A 269 -29.67 10.50 2.12
CA ALA A 269 -30.82 11.38 1.96
C ALA A 269 -31.00 12.30 3.16
N LEU A 270 -30.84 11.75 4.39
CA LEU A 270 -30.93 12.53 5.62
C LEU A 270 -29.79 13.55 5.72
N HIS A 271 -28.55 13.16 5.39
CA HIS A 271 -27.40 14.07 5.35
C HIS A 271 -27.63 15.21 4.32
N ALA A 272 -28.11 14.87 3.11
CA ALA A 272 -28.43 15.89 2.09
C ALA A 272 -29.51 16.86 2.56
N TYR A 273 -30.56 16.34 3.21
CA TYR A 273 -31.64 17.16 3.78
C TYR A 273 -31.12 18.09 4.91
N LEU A 274 -30.35 17.58 5.86
CA LEU A 274 -29.79 18.38 6.93
C LEU A 274 -28.82 19.45 6.40
N SER A 275 -27.95 19.07 5.47
CA SER A 275 -27.02 20.03 4.81
C SER A 275 -27.76 21.12 3.99
N ALA A 276 -28.89 20.81 3.38
CA ALA A 276 -29.73 21.79 2.69
C ALA A 276 -30.41 22.73 3.70
N LYS A 277 -30.89 22.21 4.82
CA LYS A 277 -31.50 22.99 5.91
C LYS A 277 -30.49 23.95 6.54
N ASP A 278 -29.26 23.50 6.79
CA ASP A 278 -28.19 24.36 7.34
C ASP A 278 -27.80 25.47 6.36
N ARG A 279 -27.77 25.18 5.05
CA ARG A 279 -27.55 26.21 4.01
C ARG A 279 -28.69 27.24 3.93
N GLN A 280 -29.95 26.82 4.15
CA GLN A 280 -31.08 27.74 4.22
C GLN A 280 -31.04 28.60 5.51
N ALA A 281 -30.60 28.02 6.63
CA ALA A 281 -30.42 28.75 7.86
C ALA A 281 -29.22 29.74 7.84
N ALA A 282 -28.21 29.43 7.03
CA ALA A 282 -27.02 30.25 6.80
C ALA A 282 -27.21 31.28 5.65
N ALA A 283 -28.32 31.23 4.92
CA ALA A 283 -28.64 32.27 3.94
C ALA A 283 -28.78 33.61 4.69
N PRO A 284 -28.01 34.64 4.35
CA PRO A 284 -28.13 35.93 5.02
C PRO A 284 -29.58 36.40 4.91
N ALA A 285 -30.16 36.79 6.06
CA ALA A 285 -31.49 37.40 6.09
C ALA A 285 -31.58 38.46 5.00
N ALA A 286 -32.53 38.27 4.09
CA ALA A 286 -32.73 39.13 2.95
C ALA A 286 -32.77 40.59 3.42
N GLY A 287 -31.88 41.42 2.86
CA GLY A 287 -32.00 42.83 2.87
C GLY A 287 -31.49 43.55 4.12
N ILE A 288 -30.18 43.81 4.15
CA ILE A 288 -29.79 45.15 4.67
C ILE A 288 -30.37 46.15 3.66
N PRO A 289 -31.32 47.03 4.06
CA PRO A 289 -31.86 47.98 3.12
C PRO A 289 -30.71 48.85 2.59
N ALA A 290 -30.66 49.03 1.26
CA ALA A 290 -29.71 49.88 0.60
C ALA A 290 -29.94 51.30 1.16
N GLY A 291 -29.13 51.68 2.17
CA GLY A 291 -29.29 52.99 2.82
C GLY A 291 -29.13 52.98 4.34
N SER A 292 -28.30 52.12 4.91
CA SER A 292 -27.97 52.29 6.33
C SER A 292 -27.25 53.65 6.50
N ALA A 293 -27.60 54.40 7.55
CA ALA A 293 -27.01 55.71 7.88
C ALA A 293 -25.45 55.65 7.93
N TRP A 294 -24.90 54.48 8.22
CA TRP A 294 -23.46 54.20 8.23
C TRP A 294 -22.84 54.18 6.82
N THR A 295 -23.51 53.62 5.81
CA THR A 295 -23.00 53.62 4.44
C THR A 295 -23.12 54.99 3.79
N ALA A 296 -24.15 55.78 4.16
CA ALA A 296 -24.28 57.16 3.75
C ALA A 296 -23.20 58.04 4.38
N ALA A 297 -22.91 57.88 5.69
CA ALA A 297 -21.86 58.58 6.39
C ALA A 297 -20.46 58.26 5.84
N ALA A 298 -20.17 56.98 5.59
CA ALA A 298 -18.87 56.57 5.03
C ALA A 298 -18.65 57.11 3.60
N ARG A 299 -19.70 57.20 2.75
CA ARG A 299 -19.62 57.81 1.43
C ARG A 299 -19.41 59.33 1.51
N HIS A 300 -20.05 60.00 2.44
CA HIS A 300 -19.90 61.44 2.65
C HIS A 300 -18.51 61.80 3.16
N ASP A 301 -17.90 60.99 4.04
CA ASP A 301 -16.55 61.18 4.56
C ASP A 301 -15.46 60.89 3.50
N ALA A 302 -15.69 59.92 2.63
CA ALA A 302 -14.79 59.61 1.50
C ALA A 302 -14.76 60.73 0.43
N LEU A 303 -15.87 61.46 0.27
CA LEU A 303 -15.97 62.60 -0.67
C LEU A 303 -15.37 63.90 -0.11
N ARG A 304 -15.20 64.02 1.21
CA ARG A 304 -14.56 65.21 1.87
C ARG A 304 -13.03 65.13 1.96
N ARG A 305 -12.44 63.99 1.63
CA ARG A 305 -10.99 63.76 1.67
C ARG A 305 -10.32 63.81 0.28
N ARG A 306 -11.02 64.35 -0.73
CA ARG A 306 -10.46 64.68 -2.05
C ARG A 306 -10.35 66.18 -2.24
#